data_9b5ea613403e47f0e45ce98d62d470fd
#
_entry.id   9b5ea613403e47f0e45ce98d62d470fd
#
_cell.length_a   1.000
_cell.length_b   1.000
_cell.length_c   1.000
_cell.angle_alpha   90.00
_cell.angle_beta   90.00
_cell.angle_gamma   90.00
#
_symmetry.space_group_name_H-M   'P 1'
#
loop_
_entity.id
_entity.type
_entity.pdbx_description
1 polymer ?
#
loop_
_entity_poly.entity_id
_entity_poly.type
_entity_poly.pdbx_seq_one_letter_code
_entity_poly.pdbx_strand_id
1 'polypeptide(L)'
;ARQYIGWPRVAGISGTPSRAAVRSSNGEAQSMEPWMTKHDLRRMRWLREAERELQPYHSRSFFSANPDVSFTVMNSDDPLKTSPYHEDGRLERLELIRQRLPGVDDVLTRTPPDGAGSVHMLQAGALLFTARRASGRAISRMPVDPFWDETGMRMEIVR
;
A
#
# COMPACT_ATOMS: atom_id res chain seq x y z
N ALA A 1 13.03 3.54 -7.65
CA ALA A 1 11.99 2.62 -7.17
C ALA A 1 12.54 1.60 -6.15
N ARG A 2 13.27 2.07 -5.10
CA ARG A 2 13.77 1.17 -4.02
C ARG A 2 12.92 1.26 -2.75
N GLN A 3 11.69 1.71 -2.84
CA GLN A 3 10.99 2.20 -1.65
C GLN A 3 10.00 1.19 -1.14
N TYR A 4 9.87 0.25 -0.80
CA TYR A 4 8.89 -0.63 -0.13
C TYR A 4 9.06 -2.14 -0.37
N ILE A 5 10.30 -2.58 -0.44
CA ILE A 5 10.58 -3.99 -0.33
C ILE A 5 11.12 -4.24 1.08
N GLY A 6 10.25 -4.56 1.95
CA GLY A 6 10.59 -4.92 3.33
C GLY A 6 9.83 -4.09 4.35
N TRP A 7 9.13 -4.76 5.22
CA TRP A 7 8.60 -4.19 6.45
C TRP A 7 9.80 -3.81 7.32
N PRO A 8 9.98 -2.55 7.69
CA PRO A 8 11.07 -2.22 8.60
C PRO A 8 10.79 -2.88 9.95
N ARG A 9 11.49 -3.94 10.27
CA ARG A 9 11.53 -4.48 11.61
C ARG A 9 12.40 -3.56 12.46
N VAL A 10 11.78 -2.87 13.38
CA VAL A 10 12.52 -2.22 14.45
C VAL A 10 12.72 -3.28 15.53
N ALA A 11 13.93 -3.83 15.57
CA ALA A 11 14.32 -4.81 16.60
C ALA A 11 14.02 -4.24 18.00
N GLY A 12 13.40 -5.04 18.85
CA GLY A 12 13.23 -4.74 20.27
C GLY A 12 11.92 -4.09 20.69
N ILE A 13 10.96 -3.86 19.79
CA ILE A 13 9.67 -3.32 20.21
C ILE A 13 8.61 -4.41 20.21
N SER A 14 8.37 -5.00 21.39
CA SER A 14 7.23 -5.88 21.62
C SER A 14 6.06 -5.07 22.18
N GLY A 15 4.85 -5.29 21.65
CA GLY A 15 3.63 -4.67 22.14
C GLY A 15 3.17 -3.43 21.36
N THR A 16 2.01 -2.88 21.74
CA THR A 16 1.48 -1.64 21.15
C THR A 16 2.40 -0.48 21.52
N PRO A 17 3.00 0.24 20.57
CA PRO A 17 3.97 1.26 20.90
C PRO A 17 3.31 2.40 21.67
N SER A 18 3.82 2.70 22.86
CA SER A 18 3.53 3.95 23.54
C SER A 18 4.07 5.13 22.72
N ARG A 19 3.61 6.37 23.01
CA ARG A 19 4.20 7.57 22.39
C ARG A 19 5.72 7.65 22.58
N ALA A 20 6.23 7.15 23.71
CA ALA A 20 7.66 7.09 24.01
C ALA A 20 8.37 6.04 23.13
N ALA A 21 7.78 4.86 22.96
CA ALA A 21 8.33 3.82 22.09
C ALA A 21 8.36 4.24 20.61
N VAL A 22 7.34 5.00 20.15
CA VAL A 22 7.33 5.57 18.80
C VAL A 22 8.42 6.63 18.64
N ARG A 23 8.70 7.43 19.66
CA ARG A 23 9.80 8.42 19.64
C ARG A 23 11.17 7.76 19.65
N SER A 24 11.35 6.72 20.48
CA SER A 24 12.58 5.93 20.52
C SER A 24 12.83 5.26 19.18
N SER A 25 11.81 4.58 18.63
CA SER A 25 11.88 3.98 17.30
C SER A 25 12.19 4.98 16.20
N ASN A 26 11.70 6.22 16.31
CA ASN A 26 11.99 7.27 15.35
C ASN A 26 13.47 7.67 15.40
N GLY A 27 14.05 7.76 16.59
CA GLY A 27 15.48 8.03 16.76
C GLY A 27 16.35 6.90 16.20
N GLU A 28 16.02 5.67 16.55
CA GLU A 28 16.73 4.49 16.06
C GLU A 28 16.54 4.29 14.55
N ALA A 29 15.32 4.43 14.04
CA ALA A 29 15.04 4.31 12.62
C ALA A 29 15.73 5.41 11.80
N GLN A 30 15.79 6.64 12.31
CA GLN A 30 16.51 7.73 11.63
C GLN A 30 18.03 7.55 11.66
N SER A 31 18.56 6.87 12.67
CA SER A 31 19.99 6.56 12.73
C SER A 31 20.39 5.37 11.85
N MET A 32 19.51 4.37 11.75
CA MET A 32 19.76 3.15 10.98
C MET A 32 19.24 3.25 9.54
N GLU A 33 18.12 3.96 9.33
CA GLU A 33 17.38 4.04 8.06
C GLU A 33 16.92 5.48 7.81
N PRO A 34 17.80 6.35 7.32
CA PRO A 34 17.52 7.79 7.15
C PRO A 34 16.36 8.10 6.18
N TRP A 35 15.90 7.11 5.41
CA TRP A 35 14.77 7.24 4.50
C TRP A 35 13.39 7.07 5.17
N MET A 36 13.32 6.61 6.43
CA MET A 36 12.07 6.42 7.14
C MET A 36 11.52 7.77 7.62
N THR A 37 10.31 8.10 7.17
CA THR A 37 9.66 9.36 7.54
C THR A 37 8.82 9.21 8.81
N LYS A 38 8.48 10.37 9.43
CA LYS A 38 7.52 10.40 10.56
C LYS A 38 6.16 9.81 10.18
N HIS A 39 5.79 9.88 8.91
CA HIS A 39 4.54 9.31 8.40
C HIS A 39 4.61 7.78 8.39
N ASP A 40 5.73 7.21 7.96
CA ASP A 40 5.96 5.77 7.96
C ASP A 40 5.90 5.19 9.38
N LEU A 41 6.48 5.90 10.34
CA LEU A 41 6.44 5.51 11.75
C LEU A 41 5.02 5.49 12.34
N ARG A 42 4.15 6.43 11.94
CA ARG A 42 2.73 6.41 12.36
C ARG A 42 1.99 5.19 11.81
N ARG A 43 2.36 4.74 10.62
CA ARG A 43 1.79 3.55 10.00
C ARG A 43 2.22 2.26 10.68
N MET A 44 3.36 2.22 11.36
CA MET A 44 3.88 1.03 12.03
C MET A 44 2.90 0.40 13.02
N ARG A 45 2.04 1.20 13.66
CA ARG A 45 0.98 0.67 14.52
C ARG A 45 0.04 -0.26 13.76
N TRP A 46 -0.47 0.22 12.63
CA TRP A 46 -1.39 -0.54 11.78
C TRP A 46 -0.72 -1.78 11.19
N LEU A 47 0.53 -1.63 10.82
CA LEU A 47 1.34 -2.73 10.31
C LEU A 47 1.50 -3.84 11.35
N ARG A 48 1.72 -3.51 12.60
CA ARG A 48 1.80 -4.48 13.68
C ARG A 48 0.48 -5.15 14.02
N GLU A 49 -0.62 -4.41 13.95
CA GLU A 49 -1.94 -5.01 14.09
C GLU A 49 -2.16 -6.04 12.96
N ALA A 50 -1.85 -5.67 11.73
CA ALA A 50 -1.93 -6.59 10.60
C ALA A 50 -1.01 -7.81 10.77
N GLU A 51 0.23 -7.61 11.23
CA GLU A 51 1.20 -8.69 11.48
C GLU A 51 0.70 -9.69 12.54
N ARG A 52 -0.03 -9.24 13.56
CA ARG A 52 -0.60 -10.12 14.57
C ARG A 52 -1.76 -10.96 14.05
N GLU A 53 -2.57 -10.38 13.17
CA GLU A 53 -3.77 -11.02 12.66
C GLU A 53 -3.47 -11.89 11.42
N LEU A 54 -2.47 -11.51 10.62
CA LEU A 54 -2.13 -12.23 9.40
C LEU A 54 -1.19 -13.39 9.71
N GLN A 55 -1.59 -14.57 9.28
CA GLN A 55 -0.83 -15.80 9.35
C GLN A 55 -0.36 -16.21 7.94
N PRO A 56 0.69 -17.02 7.79
CA PRO A 56 1.21 -17.43 6.48
C PRO A 56 0.15 -18.01 5.53
N TYR A 57 -0.85 -18.71 6.03
CA TYR A 57 -1.93 -19.27 5.20
C TYR A 57 -2.83 -18.19 4.59
N HIS A 58 -2.91 -17.01 5.19
CA HIS A 58 -3.66 -15.88 4.65
C HIS A 58 -3.05 -15.32 3.36
N SER A 59 -1.77 -15.59 3.07
CA SER A 59 -1.09 -15.16 1.84
C SER A 59 -1.75 -15.68 0.54
N ARG A 60 -2.68 -16.63 0.67
CA ARG A 60 -3.50 -17.12 -0.45
C ARG A 60 -4.65 -16.19 -0.80
N SER A 61 -5.09 -15.35 0.13
CA SER A 61 -6.27 -14.49 -0.01
C SER A 61 -5.99 -13.02 0.24
N PHE A 62 -4.93 -12.72 1.00
CA PHE A 62 -4.52 -11.37 1.33
C PHE A 62 -3.22 -11.05 0.62
N PHE A 63 -3.23 -9.96 -0.13
CA PHE A 63 -2.08 -9.51 -0.91
C PHE A 63 -1.71 -8.09 -0.50
N SER A 64 -0.41 -7.85 -0.36
CA SER A 64 0.10 -6.49 -0.25
C SER A 64 0.08 -5.84 -1.63
N ALA A 65 -0.52 -4.66 -1.74
CA ALA A 65 -0.59 -3.89 -2.96
C ALA A 65 -0.37 -2.40 -2.67
N ASN A 66 0.09 -1.66 -3.67
CA ASN A 66 0.30 -0.22 -3.58
C ASN A 66 -0.53 0.48 -4.65
N PRO A 67 -1.34 1.51 -4.31
CA PRO A 67 -2.15 2.24 -5.27
C PRO A 67 -1.35 2.86 -6.43
N ASP A 68 -0.18 3.41 -6.16
CA ASP A 68 0.63 4.05 -7.20
C ASP A 68 1.20 3.01 -8.18
N VAL A 69 1.56 1.82 -7.69
CA VAL A 69 1.94 0.68 -8.53
C VAL A 69 0.76 0.20 -9.37
N SER A 70 -0.45 0.16 -8.78
CA SER A 70 -1.68 -0.18 -9.51
C SER A 70 -1.96 0.82 -10.64
N PHE A 71 -1.81 2.11 -10.38
CA PHE A 71 -1.95 3.15 -11.40
C PHE A 71 -0.90 3.02 -12.50
N THR A 72 0.35 2.73 -12.14
CA THR A 72 1.41 2.46 -13.12
C THR A 72 1.02 1.33 -14.07
N VAL A 73 0.49 0.24 -13.54
CA VAL A 73 0.00 -0.89 -14.36
C VAL A 73 -1.19 -0.49 -15.24
N MET A 74 -2.13 0.31 -14.72
CA MET A 74 -3.25 0.82 -15.50
C MET A 74 -2.77 1.69 -16.67
N ASN A 75 -1.70 2.45 -16.46
CA ASN A 75 -1.07 3.34 -17.42
C ASN A 75 0.01 2.64 -18.27
N SER A 76 -0.16 1.36 -18.54
CA SER A 76 0.75 0.58 -19.41
C SER A 76 2.21 0.56 -18.93
N ASP A 77 2.39 0.42 -17.62
CA ASP A 77 3.67 0.41 -16.91
C ASP A 77 4.45 1.77 -16.95
N ASP A 78 3.79 2.87 -17.33
CA ASP A 78 4.35 4.22 -17.22
C ASP A 78 3.88 4.90 -15.92
N PRO A 79 4.80 5.28 -15.01
CA PRO A 79 4.45 5.92 -13.75
C PRO A 79 3.80 7.29 -13.96
N LEU A 80 2.74 7.57 -13.21
CA LEU A 80 2.10 8.88 -13.21
C LEU A 80 3.04 9.92 -12.56
N LYS A 81 3.19 11.05 -13.23
CA LYS A 81 4.08 12.15 -12.79
C LYS A 81 3.33 13.17 -11.94
N THR A 82 2.03 13.28 -12.14
CA THR A 82 1.18 14.27 -11.49
C THR A 82 0.74 13.79 -10.09
N SER A 83 0.88 14.66 -9.12
CA SER A 83 0.49 14.36 -7.73
C SER A 83 -1.02 14.11 -7.62
N PRO A 84 -1.48 13.10 -6.85
CA PRO A 84 -2.90 12.85 -6.62
C PRO A 84 -3.59 13.97 -5.81
N TYR A 85 -2.84 14.87 -5.22
CA TYR A 85 -3.37 16.01 -4.45
C TYR A 85 -3.68 17.22 -5.33
N HIS A 86 -3.21 17.25 -6.56
CA HIS A 86 -3.58 18.25 -7.57
C HIS A 86 -4.80 17.77 -8.37
N GLU A 87 -5.57 18.71 -8.87
CA GLU A 87 -6.79 18.41 -9.63
C GLU A 87 -6.49 17.57 -10.88
N ASP A 88 -5.53 18.00 -11.67
CA ASP A 88 -5.11 17.28 -12.88
C ASP A 88 -4.71 15.83 -12.57
N GLY A 89 -3.97 15.63 -11.48
CA GLY A 89 -3.56 14.28 -11.07
C GLY A 89 -4.72 13.43 -10.57
N ARG A 90 -5.77 14.03 -10.02
CA ARG A 90 -7.01 13.30 -9.69
C ARG A 90 -7.80 12.93 -10.92
N LEU A 91 -7.93 13.85 -11.87
CA LEU A 91 -8.64 13.61 -13.14
C LEU A 91 -7.94 12.52 -13.95
N GLU A 92 -6.62 12.56 -14.05
CA GLU A 92 -5.82 11.54 -14.71
C GLU A 92 -6.07 10.14 -14.11
N ARG A 93 -6.06 10.03 -12.79
CA ARG A 93 -6.33 8.76 -12.10
C ARG A 93 -7.76 8.28 -12.25
N LEU A 94 -8.72 9.20 -12.20
CA LEU A 94 -10.14 8.89 -12.40
C LEU A 94 -10.36 8.31 -13.81
N GLU A 95 -9.76 8.90 -14.82
CA GLU A 95 -9.89 8.43 -16.19
C GLU A 95 -9.29 7.02 -16.37
N LEU A 96 -8.13 6.76 -15.81
CA LEU A 96 -7.53 5.42 -15.81
C LEU A 96 -8.44 4.38 -15.16
N ILE A 97 -9.05 4.72 -14.03
CA ILE A 97 -9.96 3.81 -13.32
C ILE A 97 -11.20 3.54 -14.21
N ARG A 98 -11.80 4.57 -14.80
CA ARG A 98 -12.97 4.44 -15.71
C ARG A 98 -12.70 3.49 -16.86
N GLN A 99 -11.56 3.62 -17.49
CA GLN A 99 -11.16 2.77 -18.61
C GLN A 99 -10.99 1.29 -18.20
N ARG A 100 -10.58 1.03 -16.97
CA ARG A 100 -10.25 -0.33 -16.48
C ARG A 100 -11.36 -0.98 -15.66
N LEU A 101 -12.26 -0.19 -15.08
CA LEU A 101 -13.34 -0.63 -14.21
C LEU A 101 -14.68 -0.02 -14.64
N PRO A 102 -15.29 -0.53 -15.72
CA PRO A 102 -16.60 -0.03 -16.13
C PRO A 102 -17.64 -0.08 -15.02
N GLY A 103 -18.43 0.98 -14.87
CA GLY A 103 -19.48 1.09 -13.84
C GLY A 103 -18.97 1.56 -12.46
N VAL A 104 -17.71 1.92 -12.34
CA VAL A 104 -17.15 2.41 -11.06
C VAL A 104 -17.59 3.83 -10.73
N ASP A 105 -18.05 4.60 -11.70
CA ASP A 105 -18.46 5.99 -11.53
C ASP A 105 -19.47 6.18 -10.42
N ASP A 106 -20.49 5.35 -10.36
CA ASP A 106 -21.53 5.39 -9.33
C ASP A 106 -20.98 5.28 -7.91
N VAL A 107 -19.82 4.64 -7.75
CA VAL A 107 -19.15 4.51 -6.45
C VAL A 107 -18.21 5.67 -6.20
N LEU A 108 -17.41 6.07 -7.19
CA LEU A 108 -16.39 7.10 -7.04
C LEU A 108 -16.97 8.51 -6.91
N THR A 109 -18.20 8.74 -7.40
CA THR A 109 -18.91 10.02 -7.29
C THR A 109 -19.68 10.17 -5.97
N ARG A 110 -19.80 9.11 -5.17
CA ARG A 110 -20.43 9.19 -3.85
C ARG A 110 -19.59 10.00 -2.88
N THR A 111 -20.26 10.55 -1.88
CA THR A 111 -19.58 11.19 -0.75
C THR A 111 -18.66 10.18 -0.09
N PRO A 112 -17.36 10.47 0.05
CA PRO A 112 -16.45 9.59 0.78
C PRO A 112 -16.91 9.34 2.22
N PRO A 113 -16.60 8.17 2.80
CA PRO A 113 -16.83 7.92 4.22
C PRO A 113 -16.11 8.95 5.11
N ASP A 114 -16.58 9.12 6.34
CA ASP A 114 -15.94 10.00 7.32
C ASP A 114 -14.46 9.70 7.47
N GLY A 115 -13.65 10.76 7.41
CA GLY A 115 -12.19 10.66 7.47
C GLY A 115 -11.49 10.29 6.15
N ALA A 116 -12.24 10.00 5.09
CA ALA A 116 -11.71 9.77 3.76
C ALA A 116 -11.95 10.98 2.84
N GLY A 117 -11.07 11.16 1.87
CA GLY A 117 -11.21 12.16 0.81
C GLY A 117 -11.23 11.52 -0.58
N SER A 118 -11.44 12.32 -1.61
CA SER A 118 -11.47 11.86 -3.00
C SER A 118 -10.22 11.07 -3.41
N VAL A 119 -9.05 11.44 -2.90
CA VAL A 119 -7.80 10.71 -3.15
C VAL A 119 -7.88 9.28 -2.61
N HIS A 120 -8.45 9.08 -1.44
CA HIS A 120 -8.62 7.75 -0.86
C HIS A 120 -9.58 6.89 -1.68
N MET A 121 -10.64 7.49 -2.25
CA MET A 121 -11.56 6.79 -3.16
C MET A 121 -10.85 6.33 -4.44
N LEU A 122 -10.02 7.18 -5.03
CA LEU A 122 -9.22 6.82 -6.20
C LEU A 122 -8.20 5.71 -5.88
N GLN A 123 -7.54 5.79 -4.73
CA GLN A 123 -6.63 4.73 -4.26
C GLN A 123 -7.37 3.40 -4.07
N ALA A 124 -8.57 3.42 -3.49
CA ALA A 124 -9.40 2.22 -3.35
C ALA A 124 -9.81 1.64 -4.71
N GLY A 125 -10.15 2.50 -5.68
CA GLY A 125 -10.42 2.09 -7.06
C GLY A 125 -9.21 1.41 -7.72
N ALA A 126 -8.01 1.94 -7.53
CA ALA A 126 -6.78 1.32 -8.02
C ALA A 126 -6.52 -0.05 -7.38
N LEU A 127 -6.75 -0.18 -6.08
CA LEU A 127 -6.61 -1.47 -5.39
C LEU A 127 -7.69 -2.47 -5.80
N LEU A 128 -8.91 -2.01 -6.09
CA LEU A 128 -9.97 -2.86 -6.64
C LEU A 128 -9.58 -3.45 -8.00
N PHE A 129 -8.95 -2.66 -8.87
CA PHE A 129 -8.40 -3.17 -10.13
C PHE A 129 -7.39 -4.30 -9.89
N THR A 130 -6.44 -4.10 -8.97
CA THR A 130 -5.45 -5.13 -8.63
C THR A 130 -6.12 -6.37 -8.03
N ALA A 131 -7.12 -6.20 -7.16
CA ALA A 131 -7.88 -7.30 -6.58
C ALA A 131 -8.64 -8.12 -7.64
N ARG A 132 -9.24 -7.47 -8.64
CA ARG A 132 -9.88 -8.17 -9.77
C ARG A 132 -8.88 -8.96 -10.59
N ARG A 133 -7.70 -8.41 -10.83
CA ARG A 133 -6.61 -9.14 -11.51
C ARG A 133 -6.15 -10.34 -10.70
N ALA A 134 -6.03 -10.19 -9.37
CA ALA A 134 -5.68 -11.28 -8.47
C ALA A 134 -6.70 -12.42 -8.54
N SER A 135 -7.99 -12.11 -8.52
CA SER A 135 -9.07 -13.10 -8.69
C SER A 135 -8.99 -13.81 -10.04
N GLY A 136 -8.63 -13.10 -11.11
CA GLY A 136 -8.42 -13.65 -12.45
C GLY A 136 -7.06 -14.31 -12.66
N ARG A 137 -6.21 -14.41 -11.63
CA ARG A 137 -4.83 -14.91 -11.70
C ARG A 137 -3.93 -14.15 -12.69
N ALA A 138 -4.24 -12.88 -12.93
CA ALA A 138 -3.53 -12.01 -13.89
C ALA A 138 -2.62 -10.99 -13.19
N ILE A 139 -2.12 -11.32 -12.00
CA ILE A 139 -1.17 -10.50 -11.26
C ILE A 139 0.26 -10.96 -11.47
N SER A 140 1.18 -10.01 -11.39
CA SER A 140 2.60 -10.26 -11.19
C SER A 140 3.01 -9.85 -9.77
N ARG A 141 4.12 -10.39 -9.29
CA ARG A 141 4.64 -10.19 -7.94
C ARG A 141 5.99 -9.47 -8.00
N MET A 142 6.24 -8.59 -7.06
CA MET A 142 7.48 -7.85 -6.97
C MET A 142 8.03 -7.91 -5.53
N PRO A 143 9.29 -8.38 -5.35
CA PRO A 143 10.19 -8.90 -6.38
C PRO A 143 9.71 -10.26 -6.91
N VAL A 144 10.27 -10.72 -8.03
CA VAL A 144 9.96 -12.04 -8.63
C VAL A 144 10.33 -13.14 -7.64
N ASP A 145 11.49 -13.00 -6.98
CA ASP A 145 11.95 -13.87 -5.90
C ASP A 145 11.80 -13.13 -4.56
N PRO A 146 10.69 -13.30 -3.85
CA PRO A 146 10.43 -12.59 -2.63
C PRO A 146 11.27 -13.12 -1.47
N PHE A 147 11.70 -12.23 -0.60
CA PHE A 147 12.17 -12.61 0.72
C PHE A 147 11.01 -13.13 1.57
N TRP A 148 11.35 -13.90 2.58
CA TRP A 148 10.40 -14.37 3.58
C TRP A 148 10.76 -13.73 4.91
N ASP A 149 9.77 -13.29 5.63
CA ASP A 149 9.99 -12.82 6.99
C ASP A 149 10.13 -14.01 7.97
N GLU A 150 10.46 -13.71 9.22
CA GLU A 150 10.65 -14.75 10.26
C GLU A 150 9.36 -15.50 10.60
N THR A 151 8.19 -14.96 10.23
CA THR A 151 6.89 -15.60 10.43
C THR A 151 6.47 -16.47 9.25
N GLY A 152 7.25 -16.48 8.17
CA GLY A 152 6.93 -17.21 6.95
C GLY A 152 5.97 -16.46 6.02
N MET A 153 5.86 -15.14 6.16
CA MET A 153 5.13 -14.28 5.22
C MET A 153 6.05 -13.83 4.08
N ARG A 154 5.51 -13.77 2.88
CA ARG A 154 6.23 -13.24 1.72
C ARG A 154 6.32 -11.72 1.79
N MET A 155 7.52 -11.20 1.60
CA MET A 155 7.81 -9.77 1.51
C MET A 155 7.71 -9.33 0.05
N GLU A 156 6.48 -9.19 -0.43
CA GLU A 156 6.17 -8.87 -1.82
C GLU A 156 4.99 -7.90 -1.92
N ILE A 157 4.88 -7.23 -3.05
CA ILE A 157 3.66 -6.55 -3.47
C ILE A 157 3.15 -7.16 -4.77
N VAL A 158 1.83 -7.16 -4.95
CA VAL A 158 1.20 -7.60 -6.20
C VAL A 158 0.83 -6.41 -7.07
N ARG A 159 0.89 -6.62 -8.39
CA ARG A 159 0.51 -5.64 -9.40
C ARG A 159 -0.22 -6.25 -10.60
#